data_ab58ab4f1e497b4992bcd6e736d6acbc
#
_entry.id   ab58ab4f1e497b4992bcd6e736d6acbc
#
_cell.length_a   1.000
_cell.length_b   1.000
_cell.length_c   1.000
_cell.angle_alpha   90.00
_cell.angle_beta   90.00
_cell.angle_gamma   90.00
#
_symmetry.space_group_name_H-M   'P 1'
#
loop_
_entity.id
_entity.type
_entity.pdbx_description
1 polymer ?
#
loop_
_entity_poly.entity_id
_entity_poly.type
_entity_poly.pdbx_seq_one_letter_code
_entity_poly.pdbx_strand_id
1 'polypeptide(L)'
;MIDRRTFLKLSAGALVLTAAGALTGCGDTVIDKTSGVAKIGDVTFICATPFWGGGVDKKMTYWTQFTIQNNSAEKVVIKPEDITCIFREADTKETLYFKRNELVAEPGRPAIYNGATEFYLETKETVPEKNSTGTYELRVRYNGRTAVFLYGNNGKNVTGRVE
;
A
#
# COMPACT_ATOMS: atom_id res chain seq x y z
N MET A 1 8.95 -18.92 38.74
CA MET A 1 7.49 -18.89 38.52
C MET A 1 7.12 -17.44 38.22
N ILE A 2 6.80 -17.10 36.99
CA ILE A 2 6.49 -15.73 36.59
C ILE A 2 5.04 -15.46 36.96
N ASP A 3 4.80 -14.42 37.78
CA ASP A 3 3.46 -14.04 38.25
C ASP A 3 2.59 -13.59 37.07
N ARG A 4 1.30 -14.00 37.08
CA ARG A 4 0.30 -13.65 36.05
C ARG A 4 0.15 -12.14 35.81
N ARG A 5 0.43 -11.31 36.80
CA ARG A 5 0.41 -9.84 36.67
C ARG A 5 1.60 -9.29 35.87
N THR A 6 2.74 -9.95 35.94
CA THR A 6 3.94 -9.58 35.17
C THR A 6 3.79 -9.98 33.71
N PHE A 7 3.11 -11.11 33.43
CA PHE A 7 2.78 -11.55 32.08
C PHE A 7 1.84 -10.59 31.34
N LEU A 8 0.83 -10.05 32.06
CA LEU A 8 -0.12 -9.08 31.50
C LEU A 8 0.51 -7.70 31.24
N LYS A 9 1.54 -7.30 32.01
CA LYS A 9 2.26 -6.05 31.76
C LYS A 9 3.26 -6.14 30.61
N LEU A 10 3.82 -7.31 30.36
CA LEU A 10 4.68 -7.59 29.21
C LEU A 10 3.86 -7.70 27.91
N SER A 11 2.61 -8.17 27.97
CA SER A 11 1.75 -8.29 26.79
C SER A 11 1.19 -6.94 26.30
N ALA A 12 1.08 -5.94 27.17
CA ALA A 12 0.56 -4.60 26.79
C ALA A 12 1.57 -3.76 25.98
N GLY A 13 2.88 -4.03 26.13
CA GLY A 13 3.93 -3.37 25.36
C GLY A 13 4.26 -4.08 24.02
N ALA A 14 3.91 -5.35 23.89
CA ALA A 14 4.17 -6.16 22.70
C ALA A 14 3.03 -6.11 21.66
N LEU A 15 1.84 -5.61 22.04
CA LEU A 15 0.65 -5.59 21.17
C LEU A 15 0.74 -4.61 19.99
N VAL A 16 1.70 -3.70 19.98
CA VAL A 16 1.92 -2.82 18.81
C VAL A 16 2.75 -3.52 17.71
N LEU A 17 3.52 -4.56 18.08
CA LEU A 17 4.33 -5.33 17.13
C LEU A 17 3.67 -6.64 16.68
N THR A 18 2.70 -7.16 17.44
CA THR A 18 2.03 -8.42 17.11
C THR A 18 0.82 -8.28 16.20
N ALA A 19 0.31 -7.06 15.97
CA ALA A 19 -0.66 -6.85 14.89
C ALA A 19 -0.06 -7.08 13.49
N ALA A 20 1.29 -7.02 13.37
CA ALA A 20 1.99 -7.38 12.15
C ALA A 20 2.33 -8.88 12.06
N GLY A 21 2.27 -9.62 13.19
CA GLY A 21 2.67 -11.04 13.26
C GLY A 21 1.53 -12.05 13.29
N ALA A 22 0.28 -11.60 13.40
CA ALA A 22 -0.88 -12.50 13.49
C ALA A 22 -1.54 -12.81 12.12
N LEU A 23 -0.87 -12.49 11.01
CA LEU A 23 -1.33 -12.79 9.65
C LEU A 23 -0.75 -14.08 9.07
N THR A 24 -0.24 -14.98 9.91
CA THR A 24 0.18 -16.32 9.48
C THR A 24 -1.02 -17.26 9.39
N GLY A 25 -1.96 -16.91 8.55
CA GLY A 25 -3.07 -17.76 8.16
C GLY A 25 -3.10 -17.90 6.64
N CYS A 26 -2.49 -18.93 6.10
CA CYS A 26 -2.59 -19.40 4.71
C CYS A 26 -2.29 -18.36 3.63
N GLY A 27 -1.03 -18.24 3.29
CA GLY A 27 -0.52 -17.42 2.19
C GLY A 27 0.37 -16.31 2.73
N ASP A 28 1.67 -16.45 2.52
CA ASP A 28 2.72 -15.56 3.01
C ASP A 28 2.50 -14.10 2.60
N THR A 29 1.70 -13.37 3.38
CA THR A 29 1.76 -11.91 3.35
C THR A 29 2.99 -11.51 4.14
N VAL A 30 4.14 -11.55 3.52
CA VAL A 30 5.36 -10.99 4.10
C VAL A 30 5.15 -9.48 4.15
N ILE A 31 4.71 -8.98 5.32
CA ILE A 31 4.90 -7.57 5.64
C ILE A 31 6.40 -7.41 5.82
N ASP A 32 7.09 -7.16 4.73
CA ASP A 32 8.50 -6.82 4.77
C ASP A 32 8.63 -5.50 5.57
N LYS A 33 9.72 -5.37 6.34
CA LYS A 33 10.08 -4.13 7.07
C LYS A 33 10.19 -2.91 6.14
N THR A 34 10.18 -3.12 4.83
CA THR A 34 10.20 -2.11 3.78
C THR A 34 8.81 -1.64 3.32
N SER A 35 7.74 -2.32 3.76
CA SER A 35 6.36 -2.01 3.38
C SER A 35 5.78 -0.84 4.17
N GLY A 36 5.05 0.04 3.48
CA GLY A 36 4.27 1.10 4.10
C GLY A 36 2.93 0.58 4.61
N VAL A 37 2.50 1.07 5.77
CA VAL A 37 1.22 0.71 6.38
C VAL A 37 0.42 1.96 6.69
N ALA A 38 -0.87 1.98 6.34
CA ALA A 38 -1.82 3.04 6.67
C ALA A 38 -3.14 2.41 7.14
N LYS A 39 -3.69 2.89 8.27
CA LYS A 39 -4.92 2.34 8.86
C LYS A 39 -6.02 3.39 8.89
N ILE A 40 -7.17 3.08 8.29
CA ILE A 40 -8.38 3.91 8.31
C ILE A 40 -9.50 3.12 8.98
N GLY A 41 -9.85 3.46 10.21
CA GLY A 41 -10.80 2.69 11.02
C GLY A 41 -10.28 1.26 11.24
N ASP A 42 -11.08 0.27 10.89
CA ASP A 42 -10.74 -1.14 11.02
C ASP A 42 -10.12 -1.74 9.74
N VAL A 43 -9.82 -0.89 8.75
CA VAL A 43 -9.19 -1.31 7.50
C VAL A 43 -7.73 -0.89 7.48
N THR A 44 -6.83 -1.83 7.22
CA THR A 44 -5.40 -1.58 7.08
C THR A 44 -4.97 -1.80 5.63
N PHE A 45 -4.34 -0.80 5.07
CA PHE A 45 -3.75 -0.82 3.74
C PHE A 45 -2.23 -1.03 3.86
N ILE A 46 -1.67 -1.94 3.07
CA ILE A 46 -0.25 -2.28 3.08
C ILE A 46 0.26 -2.21 1.65
N CYS A 47 1.30 -1.42 1.43
CA CYS A 47 1.95 -1.24 0.14
C CYS A 47 3.40 -1.74 0.25
N ALA A 48 3.74 -2.76 -0.52
CA ALA A 48 5.11 -3.24 -0.63
C ALA A 48 5.98 -2.29 -1.46
N THR A 49 7.28 -2.51 -1.48
CA THR A 49 8.21 -1.76 -2.34
C THR A 49 7.73 -1.85 -3.80
N PRO A 50 7.50 -0.72 -4.47
CA PRO A 50 7.00 -0.72 -5.83
C PRO A 50 8.10 -1.05 -6.84
N PHE A 51 7.64 -1.54 -7.97
CA PHE A 51 8.38 -1.51 -9.22
C PHE A 51 7.81 -0.37 -10.08
N TRP A 52 8.69 0.29 -10.80
CA TRP A 52 8.34 1.40 -11.67
C TRP A 52 9.25 1.40 -12.90
N GLY A 53 8.80 2.01 -13.99
CA GLY A 53 9.59 2.07 -15.21
C GLY A 53 8.89 2.85 -16.31
N GLY A 54 9.62 3.12 -17.39
CA GLY A 54 9.03 3.45 -18.66
C GLY A 54 8.39 2.19 -19.22
N GLY A 55 7.06 2.18 -19.28
CA GLY A 55 6.30 1.06 -19.84
C GLY A 55 6.41 0.98 -21.34
N VAL A 56 5.76 -0.04 -21.89
CA VAL A 56 5.44 -0.13 -23.31
C VAL A 56 4.75 1.18 -23.71
N ASP A 57 5.10 1.73 -24.85
CA ASP A 57 4.54 3.00 -25.38
C ASP A 57 4.94 4.29 -24.66
N LYS A 58 6.08 4.32 -23.98
CA LYS A 58 6.62 5.52 -23.30
C LYS A 58 5.72 6.10 -22.21
N LYS A 59 4.85 5.30 -21.60
CA LYS A 59 4.09 5.67 -20.42
C LYS A 59 4.86 5.34 -19.16
N MET A 60 4.73 6.18 -18.14
CA MET A 60 5.21 5.80 -16.80
C MET A 60 4.27 4.79 -16.19
N THR A 61 4.85 3.79 -15.58
CA THR A 61 4.14 2.71 -14.90
C THR A 61 4.57 2.58 -13.45
N TYR A 62 3.64 2.14 -12.62
CA TYR A 62 3.85 1.83 -11.22
C TYR A 62 3.07 0.56 -10.88
N TRP A 63 3.71 -0.41 -10.27
CA TRP A 63 3.04 -1.59 -9.74
C TRP A 63 3.68 -2.04 -8.44
N THR A 64 2.88 -2.64 -7.57
CA THR A 64 3.31 -3.14 -6.28
C THR A 64 2.44 -4.29 -5.84
N GLN A 65 2.86 -5.05 -4.84
CA GLN A 65 1.92 -5.85 -4.07
C GLN A 65 1.19 -4.93 -3.11
N PHE A 66 -0.14 -4.92 -3.22
CA PHE A 66 -1.02 -4.11 -2.38
C PHE A 66 -1.97 -5.02 -1.61
N THR A 67 -2.05 -4.83 -0.30
CA THR A 67 -2.90 -5.65 0.56
C THR A 67 -3.91 -4.78 1.29
N ILE A 68 -5.17 -5.24 1.33
CA ILE A 68 -6.24 -4.67 2.13
C ILE A 68 -6.60 -5.69 3.20
N GLN A 69 -6.30 -5.37 4.45
CA GLN A 69 -6.74 -6.15 5.61
C GLN A 69 -8.02 -5.51 6.14
N ASN A 70 -9.13 -6.19 5.94
CA ASN A 70 -10.43 -5.72 6.38
C ASN A 70 -10.83 -6.42 7.70
N ASN A 71 -10.72 -5.69 8.81
CA ASN A 71 -11.16 -6.14 10.14
C ASN A 71 -12.53 -5.56 10.52
N SER A 72 -13.21 -4.88 9.58
CA SER A 72 -14.58 -4.39 9.77
C SER A 72 -15.61 -5.50 9.51
N ALA A 73 -16.85 -5.23 9.88
CA ALA A 73 -17.98 -6.15 9.61
C ALA A 73 -18.50 -6.06 8.16
N GLU A 74 -18.09 -5.03 7.41
CA GLU A 74 -18.60 -4.76 6.08
C GLU A 74 -17.53 -5.02 5.01
N LYS A 75 -17.98 -5.33 3.81
CA LYS A 75 -17.15 -5.45 2.64
C LYS A 75 -16.51 -4.10 2.27
N VAL A 76 -15.20 -4.08 2.04
CA VAL A 76 -14.47 -2.92 1.54
C VAL A 76 -14.42 -2.98 0.02
N VAL A 77 -14.78 -1.88 -0.63
CA VAL A 77 -14.67 -1.71 -2.08
C VAL A 77 -13.93 -0.40 -2.36
N ILE A 78 -12.84 -0.47 -3.10
CA ILE A 78 -12.07 0.69 -3.57
C ILE A 78 -12.20 0.76 -5.08
N LYS A 79 -12.75 1.85 -5.58
CA LYS A 79 -12.96 2.05 -7.01
C LYS A 79 -11.69 2.54 -7.71
N PRO A 80 -11.53 2.31 -9.01
CA PRO A 80 -10.36 2.78 -9.77
C PRO A 80 -10.08 4.28 -9.64
N GLU A 81 -11.11 5.10 -9.60
CA GLU A 81 -11.02 6.56 -9.45
C GLU A 81 -10.53 7.01 -8.06
N ASP A 82 -10.57 6.12 -7.08
CA ASP A 82 -10.07 6.37 -5.73
C ASP A 82 -8.58 6.05 -5.57
N ILE A 83 -7.96 5.51 -6.62
CA ILE A 83 -6.55 5.11 -6.62
C ILE A 83 -5.77 5.94 -7.63
N THR A 84 -4.79 6.70 -7.15
CA THR A 84 -3.88 7.49 -7.99
C THR A 84 -2.46 7.38 -7.45
N CYS A 85 -1.48 7.57 -8.33
CA CYS A 85 -0.10 7.71 -7.92
C CYS A 85 0.47 8.99 -8.53
N ILE A 86 1.14 9.80 -7.72
CA ILE A 86 1.77 11.03 -8.16
C ILE A 86 3.27 10.80 -8.19
N PHE A 87 3.85 10.92 -9.37
CA PHE A 87 5.30 10.97 -9.53
C PHE A 87 5.78 12.41 -9.50
N ARG A 88 6.88 12.67 -8.80
CA ARG A 88 7.56 13.97 -8.75
C ARG A 88 9.06 13.79 -8.93
N GLU A 89 9.63 14.53 -9.86
CA GLU A 89 11.07 14.61 -10.06
C GLU A 89 11.43 16.03 -10.49
N ALA A 90 12.29 16.71 -9.73
CA ALA A 90 12.64 18.12 -9.96
C ALA A 90 11.38 18.96 -10.24
N ASP A 91 11.27 19.53 -11.45
CA ASP A 91 10.16 20.39 -11.86
C ASP A 91 9.00 19.63 -12.53
N THR A 92 9.06 18.30 -12.57
CA THR A 92 8.06 17.49 -13.25
C THR A 92 7.12 16.80 -12.25
N LYS A 93 5.85 16.77 -12.61
CA LYS A 93 4.80 16.09 -11.87
C LYS A 93 3.91 15.34 -12.84
N GLU A 94 3.83 14.04 -12.64
CA GLU A 94 2.95 13.18 -13.45
C GLU A 94 1.93 12.49 -12.54
N THR A 95 0.75 12.23 -13.08
CA THR A 95 -0.28 11.47 -12.38
C THR A 95 -0.51 10.15 -13.10
N LEU A 96 -0.38 9.07 -12.35
CA LEU A 96 -0.67 7.71 -12.80
C LEU A 96 -2.03 7.29 -12.27
N TYR A 97 -2.78 6.58 -13.09
CA TYR A 97 -4.15 6.17 -12.81
C TYR A 97 -4.23 4.65 -12.76
N PHE A 98 -5.03 4.15 -11.85
CA PHE A 98 -5.26 2.73 -11.72
C PHE A 98 -5.96 2.17 -12.97
N LYS A 99 -5.47 1.05 -13.50
CA LYS A 99 -5.87 0.51 -14.81
C LYS A 99 -6.62 -0.82 -14.72
N ARG A 100 -7.01 -1.19 -13.51
CA ARG A 100 -7.71 -2.45 -13.27
C ARG A 100 -9.10 -2.19 -12.70
N ASN A 101 -9.78 -3.27 -12.37
CA ASN A 101 -11.09 -3.23 -11.74
C ASN A 101 -11.01 -2.75 -10.28
N GLU A 102 -12.15 -2.59 -9.64
CA GLU A 102 -12.22 -2.28 -8.22
C GLU A 102 -11.45 -3.31 -7.36
N LEU A 103 -10.92 -2.85 -6.24
CA LEU A 103 -10.34 -3.72 -5.23
C LEU A 103 -11.40 -4.06 -4.19
N VAL A 104 -11.47 -5.32 -3.82
CA VAL A 104 -12.51 -5.83 -2.92
C VAL A 104 -11.87 -6.62 -1.79
N ALA A 105 -12.21 -6.30 -0.55
CA ALA A 105 -11.79 -7.08 0.62
C ALA A 105 -13.00 -7.48 1.47
N GLU A 106 -13.21 -8.78 1.60
CA GLU A 106 -14.27 -9.33 2.44
C GLU A 106 -13.94 -9.20 3.93
N PRO A 107 -14.93 -9.13 4.82
CA PRO A 107 -14.72 -9.07 6.27
C PRO A 107 -13.84 -10.19 6.80
N GLY A 108 -12.87 -9.85 7.66
CA GLY A 108 -12.01 -10.80 8.34
C GLY A 108 -11.01 -11.54 7.46
N ARG A 109 -10.85 -11.13 6.19
CA ARG A 109 -9.90 -11.74 5.26
C ARG A 109 -9.03 -10.70 4.58
N PRO A 110 -7.70 -10.92 4.49
CA PRO A 110 -6.85 -10.06 3.69
C PRO A 110 -7.11 -10.31 2.19
N ALA A 111 -7.21 -9.23 1.43
CA ALA A 111 -7.21 -9.26 -0.03
C ALA A 111 -5.83 -8.80 -0.52
N ILE A 112 -5.14 -9.65 -1.27
CA ILE A 112 -3.79 -9.40 -1.77
C ILE A 112 -3.86 -9.22 -3.27
N TYR A 113 -3.34 -8.11 -3.76
CA TYR A 113 -3.29 -7.75 -5.17
C TYR A 113 -1.83 -7.73 -5.64
N ASN A 114 -1.50 -8.61 -6.57
CA ASN A 114 -0.12 -8.85 -6.97
C ASN A 114 0.26 -8.02 -8.20
N GLY A 115 1.26 -7.17 -8.03
CA GLY A 115 2.11 -6.58 -9.05
C GLY A 115 1.41 -6.13 -10.34
N ALA A 116 2.07 -6.37 -11.45
CA ALA A 116 1.70 -5.88 -12.77
C ALA A 116 0.34 -6.42 -13.32
N THR A 117 -0.23 -7.45 -12.72
CA THR A 117 -1.49 -8.04 -13.18
C THR A 117 -2.71 -7.52 -12.45
N GLU A 118 -2.58 -7.17 -11.17
CA GLU A 118 -3.72 -6.83 -10.31
C GLU A 118 -3.63 -5.41 -9.73
N PHE A 119 -2.41 -4.91 -9.42
CA PHE A 119 -2.21 -3.56 -8.92
C PHE A 119 -1.24 -2.77 -9.81
N TYR A 120 -1.80 -2.16 -10.86
CA TYR A 120 -1.04 -1.48 -11.91
C TYR A 120 -1.62 -0.10 -12.21
N LEU A 121 -0.74 0.91 -12.23
CA LEU A 121 -1.07 2.28 -12.60
C LEU A 121 -0.18 2.75 -13.75
N GLU A 122 -0.71 3.61 -14.61
CA GLU A 122 0.05 4.26 -15.68
C GLU A 122 -0.41 5.70 -15.95
N THR A 123 0.43 6.50 -16.57
CA THR A 123 0.05 7.81 -17.10
C THR A 123 -0.95 7.65 -18.25
N LYS A 124 -1.83 8.66 -18.43
CA LYS A 124 -2.75 8.68 -19.58
C LYS A 124 -1.99 8.90 -20.88
N GLU A 125 -1.10 9.88 -20.86
CA GLU A 125 -0.32 10.31 -22.01
C GLU A 125 1.09 9.69 -21.96
N THR A 126 1.75 9.68 -23.13
CA THR A 126 3.17 9.36 -23.20
C THR A 126 3.99 10.46 -22.53
N VAL A 127 5.00 10.09 -21.79
CA VAL A 127 5.90 11.03 -21.11
C VAL A 127 7.31 10.86 -21.66
N PRO A 128 8.12 11.92 -21.70
CA PRO A 128 9.53 11.80 -22.03
C PRO A 128 10.22 10.77 -21.14
N GLU A 129 11.16 10.04 -21.69
CA GLU A 129 11.97 9.11 -20.91
C GLU A 129 12.63 9.86 -19.74
N LYS A 130 12.35 9.42 -18.53
CA LYS A 130 12.85 10.05 -17.31
C LYS A 130 13.75 9.08 -16.57
N ASN A 131 14.82 9.63 -16.02
CA ASN A 131 15.62 8.91 -15.06
C ASN A 131 14.79 8.68 -13.79
N SER A 132 14.97 7.56 -13.21
CA SER A 132 14.19 7.02 -12.09
C SER A 132 14.55 7.60 -10.72
N THR A 133 14.85 8.88 -10.64
CA THR A 133 15.31 9.53 -9.40
C THR A 133 14.20 10.20 -8.59
N GLY A 134 12.97 10.11 -9.05
CA GLY A 134 11.84 10.78 -8.43
C GLY A 134 11.22 10.06 -7.23
N THR A 135 10.17 10.67 -6.70
CA THR A 135 9.34 10.12 -5.63
C THR A 135 7.98 9.72 -6.17
N TYR A 136 7.45 8.62 -5.65
CA TYR A 136 6.10 8.13 -5.94
C TYR A 136 5.24 8.27 -4.69
N GLU A 137 4.08 8.88 -4.85
CA GLU A 137 3.06 9.04 -3.81
C GLU A 137 1.78 8.33 -4.27
N LEU A 138 1.61 7.08 -3.83
CA LEU A 138 0.37 6.34 -4.04
C LEU A 138 -0.68 6.84 -3.05
N ARG A 139 -1.87 7.16 -3.56
CA ARG A 139 -3.01 7.66 -2.79
C ARG A 139 -4.21 6.74 -3.00
N VAL A 140 -4.80 6.28 -1.92
CA VAL A 140 -6.00 5.43 -1.92
C VAL A 140 -7.04 6.07 -1.02
N ARG A 141 -8.14 6.56 -1.62
CA ARG A 141 -9.26 7.15 -0.88
C ARG A 141 -10.19 6.06 -0.37
N TYR A 142 -10.55 6.17 0.88
CA TYR A 142 -11.50 5.27 1.51
C TYR A 142 -12.21 5.99 2.66
N ASN A 143 -13.52 5.92 2.69
CA ASN A 143 -14.36 6.44 3.77
C ASN A 143 -14.02 7.89 4.17
N GLY A 144 -13.90 8.79 3.19
CA GLY A 144 -13.62 10.22 3.38
C GLY A 144 -12.18 10.55 3.79
N ARG A 145 -11.29 9.57 3.89
CA ARG A 145 -9.86 9.73 4.21
C ARG A 145 -8.99 9.16 3.10
N THR A 146 -7.70 9.48 3.14
CA THR A 146 -6.74 9.00 2.15
C THR A 146 -5.58 8.28 2.83
N ALA A 147 -5.37 7.02 2.47
CA ALA A 147 -4.13 6.32 2.75
C ALA A 147 -3.08 6.77 1.73
N VAL A 148 -1.94 7.22 2.21
CA VAL A 148 -0.85 7.75 1.37
C VAL A 148 0.41 6.94 1.61
N PHE A 149 1.00 6.45 0.52
CA PHE A 149 2.23 5.66 0.54
C PHE A 149 3.30 6.38 -0.26
N LEU A 150 4.36 6.77 0.40
CA LEU A 150 5.47 7.49 -0.21
C LEU A 150 6.67 6.55 -0.40
N TYR A 151 7.18 6.49 -1.61
CA TYR A 151 8.42 5.82 -1.97
C TYR A 151 9.32 6.80 -2.72
N GLY A 152 10.54 6.96 -2.29
CA GLY A 152 11.51 7.87 -2.89
C GLY A 152 12.85 7.20 -3.15
N ASN A 153 13.59 7.74 -4.10
CA ASN A 153 14.84 7.18 -4.59
C ASN A 153 15.94 7.03 -3.52
N ASN A 154 15.85 7.78 -2.43
CA ASN A 154 16.81 7.74 -1.32
C ASN A 154 16.36 6.81 -0.17
N GLY A 155 15.19 6.19 -0.29
CA GLY A 155 14.61 5.29 0.71
C GLY A 155 14.43 3.89 0.16
N LYS A 156 14.89 2.90 0.92
CA LYS A 156 14.62 1.49 0.60
C LYS A 156 13.22 1.05 1.05
N ASN A 157 12.50 1.92 1.74
CA ASN A 157 11.25 1.59 2.42
C ASN A 157 10.12 2.49 1.93
N VAL A 158 8.93 1.90 1.84
CA VAL A 158 7.69 2.65 1.67
C VAL A 158 7.24 3.19 3.02
N THR A 159 6.86 4.46 3.10
CA THR A 159 6.24 5.02 4.30
C THR A 159 4.75 5.19 4.07
N GLY A 160 3.93 4.77 5.05
CA GLY A 160 2.48 4.91 5.02
C GLY A 160 2.00 5.95 6.03
N ARG A 161 0.99 6.76 5.65
CA ARG A 161 0.29 7.68 6.54
C ARG A 161 -1.17 7.81 6.11
N VAL A 162 -1.98 8.47 6.93
CA VAL A 162 -3.38 8.81 6.63
C VAL A 162 -3.55 10.32 6.66
N GLU A 163 -4.25 10.85 5.64
CA GLU A 163 -4.67 12.24 5.52
C GLU A 163 -6.20 12.36 5.58
#